data_43b03756175ca07c8d89afbb0c036372
#
_entry.id   43b03756175ca07c8d89afbb0c036372
#
_cell.length_a   1.000
_cell.length_b   1.000
_cell.length_c   1.000
_cell.angle_alpha   90.00
_cell.angle_beta   90.00
_cell.angle_gamma   90.00
#
_symmetry.space_group_name_H-M   'P 1'
#
loop_
_entity.id
_entity.type
_entity.pdbx_description
1 polymer ?
#
loop_
_entity_poly.entity_id
_entity_poly.type
_entity_poly.pdbx_seq_one_letter_code
_entity_poly.pdbx_strand_id
1 'polypeptide(L)'
;MDELGRPDIRLPQKLTSPKTRVLGARPPANAHPEDGFRRIGEGPAAVRLPAFWAGHGIGPYRPYDEQGRTFAWFQAYPLEMVPPLDEESFVGDFAWFGDIGDPLDHRTAVTDPIASDLARDGLSLPADFLALITRANLHRCLDREGGGAWTDVTGPLPSPVDPADRMVLFFRDQQSCIMWYLYLHHSGQAAVVCSDRDFTVEPGLRYGPDGEIVLPRREIFWTAPSVEIFAYRFLAEARLTLAIHEKQRAGELDPELLAYLAHYVPSSSSEGCGRMPR
;
A
#
# COMPACT_ATOMS: atom_id res chain seq x y z
N MET A 1 -4.43 -24.64 -18.36
CA MET A 1 -3.17 -24.03 -18.85
C MET A 1 -3.58 -23.08 -19.95
N ASP A 2 -3.05 -21.85 -19.90
CA ASP A 2 -3.26 -20.88 -20.97
C ASP A 2 -2.47 -21.30 -22.23
N GLU A 3 -2.62 -20.58 -23.35
CA GLU A 3 -1.93 -20.88 -24.63
C GLU A 3 -0.39 -20.85 -24.51
N LEU A 4 0.16 -20.42 -23.38
CA LEU A 4 1.58 -20.39 -23.07
C LEU A 4 2.00 -21.48 -22.07
N GLY A 5 1.12 -22.46 -21.80
CA GLY A 5 1.39 -23.57 -20.88
C GLY A 5 1.41 -23.19 -19.39
N ARG A 6 0.90 -22.03 -19.03
CA ARG A 6 0.84 -21.55 -17.64
C ARG A 6 -0.39 -22.13 -16.95
N PRO A 7 -0.30 -22.49 -15.65
CA PRO A 7 -1.46 -22.93 -14.91
C PRO A 7 -2.51 -21.80 -14.91
N ASP A 8 -3.74 -22.15 -15.29
CA ASP A 8 -4.91 -21.27 -15.24
C ASP A 8 -5.29 -21.07 -13.75
N ILE A 9 -4.61 -20.12 -13.12
CA ILE A 9 -4.92 -19.72 -11.75
C ILE A 9 -6.10 -18.77 -11.86
N ARG A 10 -7.31 -19.32 -11.69
CA ARG A 10 -8.51 -18.52 -11.52
C ARG A 10 -8.36 -17.76 -10.18
N LEU A 11 -8.07 -16.47 -10.29
CA LEU A 11 -8.15 -15.58 -9.15
C LEU A 11 -9.56 -15.69 -8.55
N PRO A 12 -9.71 -15.55 -7.23
CA PRO A 12 -11.03 -15.45 -6.65
C PRO A 12 -11.78 -14.33 -7.39
N GLN A 13 -12.87 -14.69 -8.06
CA GLN A 13 -13.68 -13.74 -8.84
C GLN A 13 -14.29 -12.65 -7.98
N LYS A 14 -14.22 -12.81 -6.66
CA LYS A 14 -14.71 -11.87 -5.66
C LYS A 14 -13.70 -11.78 -4.52
N LEU A 15 -13.40 -10.56 -4.10
CA LEU A 15 -12.82 -10.32 -2.79
C LEU A 15 -13.90 -10.74 -1.77
N THR A 16 -13.72 -11.90 -1.13
CA THR A 16 -14.66 -12.32 -0.09
C THR A 16 -14.27 -11.63 1.20
N SER A 17 -14.89 -10.49 1.45
CA SER A 17 -14.65 -9.77 2.71
C SER A 17 -15.42 -10.38 3.86
N PRO A 18 -14.77 -10.73 4.98
CA PRO A 18 -15.44 -10.80 6.24
C PRO A 18 -15.71 -9.37 6.72
N LYS A 19 -16.87 -8.80 6.38
CA LYS A 19 -17.40 -7.56 6.97
C LYS A 19 -16.46 -6.32 6.90
N THR A 20 -15.74 -6.11 5.83
CA THR A 20 -14.97 -4.88 5.62
C THR A 20 -15.96 -3.74 5.49
N ARG A 21 -16.27 -3.08 6.58
CA ARG A 21 -17.00 -1.81 6.56
C ARG A 21 -16.00 -0.76 6.05
N VAL A 22 -16.11 -0.41 4.79
CA VAL A 22 -15.66 0.90 4.34
C VAL A 22 -16.50 1.89 5.14
N LEU A 23 -15.91 2.54 6.12
CA LEU A 23 -16.59 3.53 6.94
C LEU A 23 -16.87 4.74 6.03
N GLY A 24 -18.09 4.85 5.54
CA GLY A 24 -18.55 5.97 4.73
C GLY A 24 -18.62 7.26 5.54
N ALA A 25 -17.48 7.88 5.77
CA ALA A 25 -17.39 9.23 6.33
C ALA A 25 -16.47 10.07 5.44
N ARG A 26 -17.04 11.11 4.84
CA ARG A 26 -16.30 12.18 4.21
C ARG A 26 -15.33 12.78 5.24
N PRO A 27 -14.05 12.97 4.91
CA PRO A 27 -13.13 13.65 5.80
C PRO A 27 -13.70 15.01 6.17
N PRO A 28 -13.62 15.44 7.43
CA PRO A 28 -14.05 16.76 7.84
C PRO A 28 -13.25 17.80 7.06
N ALA A 29 -13.92 18.87 6.62
CA ALA A 29 -13.33 19.97 5.86
C ALA A 29 -12.24 20.76 6.64
N ASN A 30 -11.91 20.35 7.85
CA ASN A 30 -10.95 20.95 8.77
C ASN A 30 -10.00 19.89 9.33
N ALA A 31 -9.31 19.13 8.46
CA ALA A 31 -8.24 18.25 8.90
C ALA A 31 -7.13 19.08 9.59
N HIS A 32 -6.80 18.74 10.83
CA HIS A 32 -5.70 19.38 11.55
C HIS A 32 -4.37 19.03 10.88
N PRO A 33 -3.34 19.91 10.90
CA PRO A 33 -2.00 19.61 10.34
C PRO A 33 -1.35 18.35 10.92
N GLU A 34 -1.85 17.84 12.04
CA GLU A 34 -1.41 16.59 12.67
C GLU A 34 -1.99 15.35 12.00
N ASP A 35 -3.11 15.45 11.30
CA ASP A 35 -3.80 14.30 10.66
C ASP A 35 -3.05 13.75 9.45
N GLY A 36 -2.19 14.56 8.83
CA GLY A 36 -1.33 14.16 7.71
C GLY A 36 -0.07 13.37 8.08
N PHE A 37 0.09 12.95 9.35
CA PHE A 37 1.25 12.19 9.81
C PHE A 37 0.83 10.91 10.51
N ARG A 38 1.68 9.90 10.42
CA ARG A 38 1.55 8.64 11.18
C ARG A 38 2.83 8.37 11.97
N ARG A 39 2.69 7.64 13.06
CA ARG A 39 3.80 7.28 13.95
C ARG A 39 4.08 5.79 13.82
N ILE A 40 5.38 5.45 13.88
CA ILE A 40 5.87 4.08 14.00
C ILE A 40 6.74 4.08 15.28
N GLY A 41 6.47 3.16 16.19
CA GLY A 41 7.08 3.14 17.51
C GLY A 41 6.29 3.96 18.54
N GLU A 42 6.73 3.88 19.79
CA GLU A 42 6.11 4.56 20.94
C GLU A 42 7.10 5.51 21.62
N GLY A 43 6.57 6.45 22.39
CA GLY A 43 7.36 7.38 23.17
C GLY A 43 8.19 8.36 22.34
N PRO A 44 9.31 8.86 22.90
CA PRO A 44 10.16 9.87 22.26
C PRO A 44 10.91 9.37 21.02
N ALA A 45 11.16 8.07 20.94
CA ALA A 45 11.87 7.43 19.83
C ALA A 45 10.97 7.14 18.62
N ALA A 46 9.67 7.38 18.72
CA ALA A 46 8.75 7.13 17.63
C ALA A 46 9.06 7.99 16.40
N VAL A 47 9.14 7.34 15.26
CA VAL A 47 9.31 7.99 13.96
C VAL A 47 7.96 8.55 13.51
N ARG A 48 7.95 9.80 13.06
CA ARG A 48 6.77 10.48 12.55
C ARG A 48 6.95 10.78 11.08
N LEU A 49 6.14 10.17 10.24
CA LEU A 49 6.20 10.29 8.78
C LEU A 49 4.94 10.92 8.21
N PRO A 50 5.06 11.75 7.14
CA PRO A 50 3.90 12.18 6.38
C PRO A 50 3.17 10.95 5.84
N ALA A 51 1.85 10.95 5.92
CA ALA A 51 1.02 9.82 5.50
C ALA A 51 0.46 10.06 4.09
N PHE A 52 0.86 9.20 3.16
CA PHE A 52 0.40 9.23 1.78
C PHE A 52 0.07 7.83 1.31
N TRP A 53 -1.03 7.72 0.61
CA TRP A 53 -1.31 6.55 -0.18
C TRP A 53 -0.70 6.72 -1.57
N ALA A 54 0.16 5.81 -1.96
CA ALA A 54 0.66 5.70 -3.31
C ALA A 54 0.05 4.46 -3.96
N GLY A 55 -0.84 4.65 -4.92
CA GLY A 55 -1.60 3.57 -5.55
C GLY A 55 -2.07 3.94 -6.94
N HIS A 56 -2.94 3.10 -7.51
CA HIS A 56 -3.44 3.28 -8.86
C HIS A 56 -4.30 4.54 -9.01
N GLY A 57 -4.21 5.17 -10.17
CA GLY A 57 -5.15 6.23 -10.54
C GLY A 57 -6.53 5.64 -10.85
N ILE A 58 -7.55 5.95 -10.04
CA ILE A 58 -8.91 5.47 -10.26
C ILE A 58 -9.79 6.48 -11.04
N GLY A 59 -9.14 7.20 -11.94
CA GLY A 59 -9.78 8.05 -12.95
C GLY A 59 -10.70 9.12 -12.37
N PRO A 60 -11.95 9.23 -12.87
CA PRO A 60 -12.83 10.35 -12.49
C PRO A 60 -13.31 10.29 -11.03
N TYR A 61 -13.12 9.16 -10.35
CA TYR A 61 -13.59 8.98 -8.98
C TYR A 61 -12.67 9.65 -7.95
N ARG A 62 -11.37 9.60 -8.19
CA ARG A 62 -10.38 10.31 -7.38
C ARG A 62 -9.63 11.25 -8.30
N PRO A 63 -10.02 12.55 -8.30
CA PRO A 63 -9.40 13.52 -9.20
C PRO A 63 -7.92 13.65 -8.89
N TYR A 64 -7.16 13.81 -9.94
CA TYR A 64 -5.76 14.11 -9.90
C TYR A 64 -5.52 15.42 -9.16
N ASP A 65 -4.68 15.41 -8.14
CA ASP A 65 -4.15 16.63 -7.57
C ASP A 65 -2.98 17.08 -8.45
N GLU A 66 -3.11 18.23 -9.11
CA GLU A 66 -2.06 18.80 -9.96
C GLU A 66 -0.78 19.09 -9.18
N GLN A 67 -0.86 19.19 -7.86
CA GLN A 67 0.28 19.32 -6.96
C GLN A 67 0.81 17.96 -6.48
N GLY A 68 0.05 16.88 -6.71
CA GLY A 68 0.46 15.53 -6.40
C GLY A 68 1.59 15.07 -7.31
N ARG A 69 2.56 14.33 -6.74
CA ARG A 69 3.61 13.69 -7.54
C ARG A 69 2.98 12.56 -8.35
N THR A 70 3.10 12.63 -9.68
CA THR A 70 2.74 11.50 -10.55
C THR A 70 3.93 10.59 -10.74
N PHE A 71 3.68 9.31 -10.55
CA PHE A 71 4.60 8.24 -10.91
C PHE A 71 3.94 7.42 -12.02
N ALA A 72 3.97 7.92 -13.26
CA ALA A 72 3.38 7.22 -14.40
C ALA A 72 1.93 6.73 -14.14
N TRP A 73 1.74 5.48 -13.74
CA TRP A 73 0.45 4.87 -13.43
C TRP A 73 0.00 5.03 -11.97
N PHE A 74 0.93 5.42 -11.07
CA PHE A 74 0.67 5.57 -9.65
C PHE A 74 0.59 7.05 -9.29
N GLN A 75 -0.30 7.35 -8.37
CA GLN A 75 -0.52 8.69 -7.87
C GLN A 75 -0.38 8.69 -6.35
N ALA A 76 0.19 9.75 -5.80
CA ALA A 76 0.30 9.93 -4.36
C ALA A 76 -0.83 10.82 -3.85
N TYR A 77 -1.57 10.33 -2.87
CA TYR A 77 -2.68 11.03 -2.25
C TYR A 77 -2.47 11.16 -0.75
N PRO A 78 -2.83 12.29 -0.14
CA PRO A 78 -2.99 12.37 1.29
C PRO A 78 -3.88 11.21 1.78
N LEU A 79 -3.50 10.56 2.87
CA LEU A 79 -4.19 9.34 3.31
C LEU A 79 -5.67 9.59 3.66
N GLU A 80 -6.00 10.80 4.12
CA GLU A 80 -7.37 11.22 4.41
C GLU A 80 -8.29 11.28 3.17
N MET A 81 -7.71 11.30 1.97
CA MET A 81 -8.45 11.24 0.71
C MET A 81 -8.78 9.82 0.27
N VAL A 82 -8.32 8.82 1.00
CA VAL A 82 -8.49 7.40 0.65
C VAL A 82 -9.54 6.79 1.58
N PRO A 83 -10.39 5.85 1.11
CA PRO A 83 -11.40 5.23 1.96
C PRO A 83 -10.79 4.66 3.24
N PRO A 84 -11.32 5.01 4.43
CA PRO A 84 -10.87 4.40 5.66
C PRO A 84 -11.23 2.91 5.65
N LEU A 85 -10.32 2.08 6.13
CA LEU A 85 -10.54 0.65 6.31
C LEU A 85 -10.71 0.35 7.81
N ASP A 86 -11.50 -0.67 8.11
CA ASP A 86 -11.57 -1.24 9.44
C ASP A 86 -10.31 -2.09 9.68
N GLU A 87 -9.28 -1.48 10.26
CA GLU A 87 -7.98 -2.11 10.47
C GLU A 87 -8.05 -3.37 11.33
N GLU A 88 -9.05 -3.48 12.23
CA GLU A 88 -9.25 -4.66 13.09
C GLU A 88 -9.67 -5.90 12.29
N SER A 89 -10.19 -5.72 11.08
CA SER A 89 -10.55 -6.81 10.17
C SER A 89 -9.36 -7.44 9.46
N PHE A 90 -8.15 -6.87 9.60
CA PHE A 90 -6.93 -7.33 8.96
C PHE A 90 -5.95 -7.86 10.01
N VAL A 91 -5.93 -9.18 10.17
CA VAL A 91 -5.15 -9.83 11.24
C VAL A 91 -3.86 -10.50 10.74
N GLY A 92 -3.47 -10.24 9.50
CA GLY A 92 -2.24 -10.73 8.89
C GLY A 92 -2.39 -12.09 8.19
N ASP A 93 -3.61 -12.61 8.06
CA ASP A 93 -3.88 -13.94 7.49
C ASP A 93 -4.41 -13.92 6.05
N PHE A 94 -4.69 -12.74 5.50
CA PHE A 94 -5.25 -12.55 4.16
C PHE A 94 -6.58 -13.28 3.93
N ALA A 95 -7.41 -13.43 4.97
CA ALA A 95 -8.69 -14.13 4.88
C ALA A 95 -9.62 -13.57 3.78
N TRP A 96 -9.53 -12.28 3.50
CA TRP A 96 -10.26 -11.60 2.42
C TRP A 96 -9.85 -12.07 1.01
N PHE A 97 -8.64 -12.59 0.86
CA PHE A 97 -8.12 -13.09 -0.42
C PHE A 97 -8.63 -14.50 -0.73
N GLY A 98 -8.92 -15.30 0.28
CA GLY A 98 -9.31 -16.69 0.17
C GLY A 98 -8.11 -17.63 0.14
N ASP A 99 -7.93 -18.41 -0.93
CA ASP A 99 -6.81 -19.34 -1.03
C ASP A 99 -5.51 -18.60 -1.36
N ILE A 100 -4.65 -18.44 -0.36
CA ILE A 100 -3.34 -17.78 -0.51
C ILE A 100 -2.27 -18.69 -1.15
N GLY A 101 -2.57 -19.98 -1.35
CA GLY A 101 -1.65 -20.95 -1.93
C GLY A 101 -0.57 -21.46 -0.96
N ASP A 102 0.18 -22.43 -1.42
CA ASP A 102 1.30 -23.00 -0.67
C ASP A 102 2.53 -22.09 -0.65
N PRO A 103 3.39 -22.21 0.35
CA PRO A 103 4.69 -21.56 0.36
C PRO A 103 5.55 -21.99 -0.84
N LEU A 104 6.28 -21.05 -1.42
CA LEU A 104 7.22 -21.30 -2.52
C LEU A 104 8.65 -21.33 -1.97
N ASP A 105 9.33 -22.47 -2.07
CA ASP A 105 10.68 -22.67 -1.54
C ASP A 105 11.67 -21.59 -2.03
N HIS A 106 11.63 -21.27 -3.32
CA HIS A 106 12.52 -20.26 -3.88
C HIS A 106 12.26 -18.85 -3.34
N ARG A 107 11.05 -18.55 -2.86
CA ARG A 107 10.71 -17.28 -2.22
C ARG A 107 11.10 -17.29 -0.75
N THR A 108 10.91 -18.40 -0.07
CA THR A 108 11.41 -18.60 1.29
C THR A 108 12.93 -18.42 1.33
N ALA A 109 13.65 -19.00 0.36
CA ALA A 109 15.09 -18.82 0.23
C ALA A 109 15.55 -17.36 0.06
N VAL A 110 14.68 -16.46 -0.41
CA VAL A 110 14.98 -15.01 -0.49
C VAL A 110 14.75 -14.32 0.86
N THR A 111 13.73 -14.73 1.62
CA THR A 111 13.40 -14.10 2.90
C THR A 111 14.25 -14.58 4.07
N ASP A 112 14.74 -15.81 4.03
CA ASP A 112 15.52 -16.42 5.13
C ASP A 112 16.82 -15.66 5.47
N PRO A 113 17.65 -15.22 4.52
CA PRO A 113 18.83 -14.41 4.81
C PRO A 113 18.45 -13.08 5.45
N ILE A 114 17.39 -12.43 4.96
CA ILE A 114 16.91 -11.16 5.49
C ILE A 114 16.44 -11.34 6.94
N ALA A 115 15.64 -12.37 7.21
CA ALA A 115 15.18 -12.71 8.55
C ALA A 115 16.36 -12.98 9.51
N SER A 116 17.39 -13.71 9.02
CA SER A 116 18.59 -13.99 9.79
C SER A 116 19.41 -12.74 10.12
N ASP A 117 19.48 -11.80 9.18
CA ASP A 117 20.18 -10.53 9.37
C ASP A 117 19.43 -9.63 10.36
N LEU A 118 18.11 -9.53 10.21
CA LEU A 118 17.24 -8.76 11.12
C LEU A 118 17.29 -9.30 12.56
N ALA A 119 17.34 -10.64 12.72
CA ALA A 119 17.41 -11.26 14.04
C ALA A 119 18.66 -10.84 14.82
N ARG A 120 19.77 -10.49 14.16
CA ARG A 120 20.97 -9.95 14.82
C ARG A 120 20.73 -8.57 15.42
N ASP A 121 19.80 -7.82 14.84
CA ASP A 121 19.36 -6.50 15.34
C ASP A 121 18.16 -6.60 16.30
N GLY A 122 17.72 -7.83 16.64
CA GLY A 122 16.54 -8.07 17.49
C GLY A 122 15.21 -7.80 16.79
N LEU A 123 15.20 -7.74 15.45
CA LEU A 123 14.02 -7.52 14.63
C LEU A 123 13.55 -8.80 13.95
N SER A 124 12.31 -8.81 13.51
CA SER A 124 11.72 -9.93 12.76
C SER A 124 10.82 -9.45 11.63
N LEU A 125 10.71 -10.26 10.58
CA LEU A 125 9.74 -10.02 9.51
C LEU A 125 8.33 -10.32 10.03
N PRO A 126 7.34 -9.43 9.83
CA PRO A 126 5.95 -9.69 10.18
C PRO A 126 5.37 -10.89 9.41
N ALA A 127 4.41 -11.57 10.02
CA ALA A 127 3.80 -12.77 9.43
C ALA A 127 3.07 -12.47 8.12
N ASP A 128 2.39 -11.33 8.02
CA ASP A 128 1.71 -10.88 6.80
C ASP A 128 2.71 -10.56 5.67
N PHE A 129 3.87 -10.00 5.99
CA PHE A 129 4.94 -9.82 5.01
C PHE A 129 5.43 -11.16 4.46
N LEU A 130 5.72 -12.12 5.35
CA LEU A 130 6.15 -13.44 4.94
C LEU A 130 5.08 -14.13 4.09
N ALA A 131 3.80 -14.03 4.46
CA ALA A 131 2.70 -14.57 3.68
C ALA A 131 2.64 -13.95 2.28
N LEU A 132 2.69 -12.61 2.17
CA LEU A 132 2.66 -11.92 0.88
C LEU A 132 3.77 -12.37 -0.05
N ILE A 133 4.98 -12.49 0.46
CA ILE A 133 6.16 -12.79 -0.37
C ILE A 133 6.26 -14.25 -0.72
N THR A 134 5.91 -15.15 0.21
CA THR A 134 6.17 -16.59 0.03
C THR A 134 4.97 -17.38 -0.49
N ARG A 135 3.74 -16.93 -0.27
CA ARG A 135 2.53 -17.66 -0.70
C ARG A 135 2.26 -17.50 -2.19
N ALA A 136 2.10 -18.61 -2.88
CA ALA A 136 2.06 -18.70 -4.34
C ALA A 136 0.99 -17.81 -4.98
N ASN A 137 -0.23 -17.79 -4.42
CA ASN A 137 -1.34 -17.05 -5.02
C ASN A 137 -1.29 -15.56 -4.70
N LEU A 138 -0.89 -15.18 -3.48
CA LEU A 138 -0.73 -13.78 -3.08
C LEU A 138 0.34 -13.08 -3.90
N HIS A 139 1.54 -13.69 -3.94
CA HIS A 139 2.66 -13.15 -4.69
C HIS A 139 2.33 -12.96 -6.17
N ARG A 140 1.78 -13.99 -6.81
CA ARG A 140 1.43 -13.94 -8.24
C ARG A 140 0.32 -12.93 -8.54
N CYS A 141 -0.64 -12.76 -7.61
CA CYS A 141 -1.71 -11.80 -7.78
C CYS A 141 -1.16 -10.38 -7.78
N LEU A 142 -0.29 -10.04 -6.83
CA LEU A 142 0.30 -8.72 -6.74
C LEU A 142 1.11 -8.38 -7.99
N ASP A 143 1.94 -9.30 -8.50
CA ASP A 143 2.75 -9.11 -9.71
C ASP A 143 1.88 -9.02 -10.98
N ARG A 144 0.78 -9.75 -11.04
CA ARG A 144 -0.09 -9.80 -12.21
C ARG A 144 -1.04 -8.61 -12.31
N GLU A 145 -1.63 -8.22 -11.19
CA GLU A 145 -2.61 -7.13 -11.10
C GLU A 145 -1.96 -5.78 -10.78
N GLY A 146 -0.67 -5.78 -10.47
CA GLY A 146 0.08 -4.60 -10.03
C GLY A 146 0.26 -3.48 -11.07
N GLY A 147 -0.32 -3.62 -12.28
CA GLY A 147 -0.34 -2.54 -13.26
C GLY A 147 1.04 -2.02 -13.67
N GLY A 148 2.03 -2.92 -13.77
CA GLY A 148 3.41 -2.55 -14.08
C GLY A 148 4.30 -2.40 -12.84
N ALA A 149 3.84 -2.86 -11.68
CA ALA A 149 4.67 -3.05 -10.50
C ALA A 149 4.89 -4.55 -10.23
N TRP A 150 5.97 -4.90 -9.55
CA TRP A 150 6.27 -6.28 -9.19
C TRP A 150 6.98 -6.38 -7.83
N THR A 151 6.94 -7.58 -7.27
CA THR A 151 7.65 -7.89 -6.05
C THR A 151 9.16 -7.99 -6.31
N ASP A 152 9.92 -7.20 -5.55
CA ASP A 152 11.38 -7.19 -5.57
C ASP A 152 11.88 -7.09 -4.12
N VAL A 153 12.41 -8.20 -3.58
CA VAL A 153 12.73 -8.28 -2.16
C VAL A 153 14.22 -8.09 -1.96
N THR A 154 14.59 -7.01 -1.32
CA THR A 154 15.98 -6.65 -1.04
C THR A 154 16.12 -6.00 0.33
N GLY A 155 17.08 -6.43 1.11
CA GLY A 155 17.38 -5.89 2.44
C GLY A 155 18.08 -6.89 3.36
N PRO A 156 18.16 -6.61 4.67
CA PRO A 156 17.72 -5.37 5.30
C PRO A 156 18.61 -4.18 4.94
N LEU A 157 17.99 -3.02 4.77
CA LEU A 157 18.64 -1.74 4.48
C LEU A 157 18.57 -0.85 5.73
N PRO A 158 19.57 0.01 5.99
CA PRO A 158 19.44 1.03 7.03
C PRO A 158 18.32 2.01 6.67
N SER A 159 17.55 2.43 7.67
CA SER A 159 16.54 3.48 7.49
C SER A 159 17.23 4.84 7.31
N PRO A 160 16.76 5.68 6.35
CA PRO A 160 17.26 7.04 6.21
C PRO A 160 16.68 8.00 7.27
N VAL A 161 15.79 7.53 8.13
CA VAL A 161 15.14 8.34 9.18
C VAL A 161 15.80 8.12 10.53
N ASP A 162 16.03 6.86 10.88
CA ASP A 162 16.72 6.46 12.10
C ASP A 162 17.65 5.27 11.80
N PRO A 163 18.96 5.37 12.06
CA PRO A 163 19.90 4.30 11.76
C PRO A 163 19.70 3.03 12.60
N ALA A 164 18.95 3.09 13.70
CA ALA A 164 18.56 1.92 14.49
C ALA A 164 17.45 1.09 13.82
N ASP A 165 16.71 1.70 12.89
CA ASP A 165 15.62 1.07 12.17
C ASP A 165 16.10 0.40 10.88
N ARG A 166 15.30 -0.52 10.36
CA ARG A 166 15.60 -1.22 9.10
C ARG A 166 14.46 -1.08 8.11
N MET A 167 14.80 -1.26 6.84
CA MET A 167 13.83 -1.34 5.76
C MET A 167 14.10 -2.56 4.90
N VAL A 168 13.05 -3.13 4.33
CA VAL A 168 13.12 -4.18 3.30
C VAL A 168 12.32 -3.69 2.11
N LEU A 169 12.97 -3.49 0.96
CA LEU A 169 12.26 -3.30 -0.29
C LEU A 169 11.46 -4.56 -0.58
N PHE A 170 10.21 -4.45 -0.99
CA PHE A 170 9.43 -5.61 -1.36
C PHE A 170 8.59 -5.45 -2.62
N PHE A 171 8.39 -4.21 -3.07
CA PHE A 171 7.57 -3.92 -4.23
C PHE A 171 8.04 -2.65 -4.91
N ARG A 172 8.07 -2.62 -6.25
CA ARG A 172 8.44 -1.43 -7.04
C ARG A 172 7.68 -1.37 -8.34
N ASP A 173 7.54 -0.18 -8.90
CA ASP A 173 7.06 -0.01 -10.27
C ASP A 173 8.18 -0.31 -11.29
N GLN A 174 7.78 -0.57 -12.55
CA GLN A 174 8.70 -0.96 -13.63
C GLN A 174 9.74 0.10 -14.00
N GLN A 175 9.50 1.35 -13.64
CA GLN A 175 10.41 2.47 -13.94
C GLN A 175 11.25 2.86 -12.72
N SER A 176 11.07 2.19 -11.59
CA SER A 176 11.67 2.55 -10.29
C SER A 176 11.38 3.99 -9.90
N CYS A 177 10.18 4.49 -10.27
CA CYS A 177 9.73 5.82 -9.88
C CYS A 177 9.09 5.82 -8.50
N ILE A 178 8.61 4.66 -8.04
CA ILE A 178 8.09 4.46 -6.70
C ILE A 178 8.44 3.06 -6.21
N MET A 179 8.89 3.01 -4.97
CA MET A 179 9.23 1.79 -4.25
C MET A 179 8.46 1.73 -2.94
N TRP A 180 8.01 0.53 -2.57
CA TRP A 180 7.38 0.27 -1.29
C TRP A 180 8.28 -0.60 -0.44
N TYR A 181 8.48 -0.17 0.81
CA TYR A 181 9.35 -0.80 1.78
C TYR A 181 8.55 -1.22 2.99
N LEU A 182 8.89 -2.36 3.55
CA LEU A 182 8.56 -2.68 4.93
C LEU A 182 9.52 -1.90 5.83
N TYR A 183 9.00 -1.00 6.62
CA TYR A 183 9.75 -0.27 7.65
C TYR A 183 9.66 -1.05 8.96
N LEU A 184 10.79 -1.33 9.57
CA LEU A 184 10.93 -2.06 10.82
C LEU A 184 11.58 -1.12 11.85
N HIS A 185 10.78 -0.64 12.77
CA HIS A 185 11.23 0.19 13.87
C HIS A 185 11.94 -0.68 14.91
N HIS A 186 12.98 -0.16 15.55
CA HIS A 186 13.77 -0.90 16.55
C HIS A 186 12.95 -1.39 17.75
N SER A 187 11.74 -0.85 18.00
CA SER A 187 10.80 -1.37 19.00
C SER A 187 10.06 -2.65 18.56
N GLY A 188 10.26 -3.12 17.34
CA GLY A 188 9.55 -4.27 16.77
C GLY A 188 8.25 -3.91 16.04
N GLN A 189 7.83 -2.65 16.05
CA GLN A 189 6.69 -2.22 15.23
C GLN A 189 7.07 -2.12 13.76
N ALA A 190 6.11 -2.39 12.89
CA ALA A 190 6.32 -2.33 11.44
C ALA A 190 5.22 -1.50 10.77
N ALA A 191 5.53 -0.97 9.59
CA ALA A 191 4.58 -0.33 8.71
C ALA A 191 5.06 -0.43 7.25
N VAL A 192 4.17 -0.21 6.29
CA VAL A 192 4.55 -0.01 4.90
C VAL A 192 4.79 1.47 4.66
N VAL A 193 5.94 1.75 4.07
CA VAL A 193 6.31 3.10 3.60
C VAL A 193 6.58 3.08 2.11
N CYS A 194 6.48 4.24 1.45
CA CYS A 194 6.89 4.38 0.07
C CYS A 194 7.88 5.53 -0.12
N SER A 195 8.63 5.47 -1.22
CA SER A 195 9.60 6.49 -1.61
C SER A 195 9.75 6.52 -3.13
N ASP A 196 10.12 7.68 -3.66
CA ASP A 196 10.61 7.86 -5.03
C ASP A 196 12.12 7.58 -5.16
N ARG A 197 12.75 7.07 -4.09
CA ARG A 197 14.17 6.72 -4.06
C ARG A 197 14.37 5.23 -3.88
N ASP A 198 15.30 4.73 -4.68
CA ASP A 198 15.81 3.37 -4.55
C ASP A 198 16.96 3.32 -3.52
N PHE A 199 16.61 3.01 -2.28
CA PHE A 199 17.60 2.87 -1.21
C PHE A 199 18.48 1.62 -1.33
N THR A 200 18.23 0.75 -2.32
CA THR A 200 19.09 -0.40 -2.59
C THR A 200 20.35 0.01 -3.37
N VAL A 201 20.27 1.09 -4.17
CA VAL A 201 21.34 1.58 -5.02
C VAL A 201 22.05 2.78 -4.38
N GLU A 202 21.27 3.68 -3.80
CA GLU A 202 21.75 4.84 -3.07
C GLU A 202 21.30 4.73 -1.62
N PRO A 203 22.10 4.19 -0.70
CA PRO A 203 21.75 4.25 0.70
C PRO A 203 21.62 5.73 1.09
N GLY A 204 20.42 6.23 1.19
CA GLY A 204 19.89 7.56 1.49
C GLY A 204 20.77 8.66 2.11
N LEU A 205 22.08 8.56 1.93
CA LEU A 205 23.07 9.46 2.46
C LEU A 205 23.24 10.62 1.46
N ARG A 206 22.61 11.75 1.74
CA ARG A 206 23.01 13.01 1.13
C ARG A 206 24.09 13.63 2.00
N TYR A 207 25.15 14.06 1.34
CA TYR A 207 26.15 14.90 1.98
C TYR A 207 25.73 16.35 1.80
N GLY A 208 25.59 17.07 2.91
CA GLY A 208 25.45 18.53 2.90
C GLY A 208 26.72 19.21 2.38
N PRO A 209 26.69 20.53 2.17
CA PRO A 209 27.83 21.29 1.67
C PRO A 209 29.11 21.11 2.48
N ASP A 210 28.98 20.77 3.74
CA ASP A 210 30.09 20.58 4.69
C ASP A 210 30.48 19.09 4.88
N GLY A 211 29.96 18.19 4.01
CA GLY A 211 30.22 16.76 4.10
C GLY A 211 29.44 16.05 5.20
N GLU A 212 28.54 16.74 5.87
CA GLU A 212 27.62 16.15 6.82
C GLU A 212 26.53 15.29 6.11
N ILE A 213 26.17 14.19 6.73
CA ILE A 213 25.10 13.33 6.21
C ILE A 213 23.77 14.01 6.50
N VAL A 214 23.12 14.52 5.46
CA VAL A 214 21.76 15.04 5.55
C VAL A 214 20.79 13.94 5.19
N LEU A 215 20.09 13.41 6.20
CA LEU A 215 19.01 12.47 5.99
C LEU A 215 17.72 13.24 5.65
N PRO A 216 17.25 13.20 4.41
CA PRO A 216 16.03 13.92 4.07
C PRO A 216 14.81 13.19 4.60
N ARG A 217 14.32 13.59 5.77
CA ARG A 217 13.08 13.08 6.39
C ARG A 217 11.84 13.15 5.50
N ARG A 218 11.91 13.85 4.37
CA ARG A 218 10.78 14.09 3.45
C ARG A 218 10.67 13.10 2.31
N GLU A 219 11.54 12.11 2.23
CA GLU A 219 11.60 11.20 1.09
C GLU A 219 10.94 9.84 1.38
N ILE A 220 10.50 9.63 2.61
CA ILE A 220 9.75 8.43 3.01
C ILE A 220 8.38 8.86 3.50
N PHE A 221 7.36 8.18 2.99
CA PHE A 221 5.97 8.43 3.33
C PHE A 221 5.36 7.16 3.93
N TRP A 222 4.68 7.31 5.05
CA TRP A 222 3.89 6.23 5.62
C TRP A 222 2.70 5.92 4.71
N THR A 223 2.48 4.64 4.40
CA THR A 223 1.47 4.22 3.40
C THR A 223 0.41 3.32 4.01
N ALA A 224 0.79 2.35 4.83
CA ALA A 224 -0.16 1.43 5.47
C ALA A 224 0.38 0.90 6.80
N PRO A 225 -0.50 0.56 7.76
CA PRO A 225 -0.09 0.03 9.06
C PRO A 225 0.43 -1.42 8.98
N SER A 226 0.07 -2.16 7.93
CA SER A 226 0.47 -3.54 7.71
C SER A 226 0.60 -3.86 6.22
N VAL A 227 1.28 -4.93 5.90
CA VAL A 227 1.45 -5.40 4.53
C VAL A 227 0.13 -5.94 3.98
N GLU A 228 -0.68 -6.54 4.83
CA GLU A 228 -2.01 -7.03 4.44
C GLU A 228 -2.93 -5.89 4.01
N ILE A 229 -3.02 -4.80 4.79
CA ILE A 229 -3.82 -3.61 4.44
C ILE A 229 -3.31 -2.95 3.17
N PHE A 230 -1.99 -2.86 3.00
CA PHE A 230 -1.38 -2.37 1.77
C PHE A 230 -1.83 -3.21 0.57
N ALA A 231 -1.68 -4.53 0.63
CA ALA A 231 -2.01 -5.43 -0.48
C ALA A 231 -3.51 -5.40 -0.82
N TYR A 232 -4.39 -5.38 0.19
CA TYR A 232 -5.83 -5.26 0.00
C TYR A 232 -6.17 -4.00 -0.81
N ARG A 233 -5.74 -2.84 -0.34
CA ARG A 233 -6.02 -1.55 -0.96
C ARG A 233 -5.43 -1.47 -2.37
N PHE A 234 -4.19 -1.92 -2.53
CA PHE A 234 -3.50 -1.91 -3.81
C PHE A 234 -4.23 -2.75 -4.87
N LEU A 235 -4.64 -3.97 -4.50
CA LEU A 235 -5.39 -4.86 -5.40
C LEU A 235 -6.80 -4.35 -5.68
N ALA A 236 -7.49 -3.77 -4.71
CA ALA A 236 -8.79 -3.16 -4.93
C ALA A 236 -8.71 -2.02 -5.95
N GLU A 237 -7.73 -1.13 -5.83
CA GLU A 237 -7.53 -0.03 -6.78
C GLU A 237 -7.06 -0.52 -8.15
N ALA A 238 -6.20 -1.53 -8.23
CA ALA A 238 -5.79 -2.15 -9.49
C ALA A 238 -7.00 -2.68 -10.28
N ARG A 239 -7.90 -3.39 -9.60
CA ARG A 239 -9.16 -3.91 -10.20
C ARG A 239 -10.09 -2.81 -10.63
N LEU A 240 -10.23 -1.76 -9.83
CA LEU A 240 -11.03 -0.59 -10.20
C LEU A 240 -10.47 0.09 -11.43
N THR A 241 -9.15 0.27 -11.51
CA THR A 241 -8.48 0.85 -12.68
C THR A 241 -8.75 0.03 -13.92
N LEU A 242 -8.62 -1.30 -13.84
CA LEU A 242 -8.93 -2.20 -14.95
C LEU A 242 -10.39 -2.09 -15.36
N ALA A 243 -11.33 -2.14 -14.42
CA ALA A 243 -12.76 -2.01 -14.68
C ALA A 243 -13.12 -0.68 -15.38
N ILE A 244 -12.48 0.42 -14.97
CA ILE A 244 -12.65 1.74 -15.62
C ILE A 244 -12.12 1.70 -17.05
N HIS A 245 -10.94 1.11 -17.29
CA HIS A 245 -10.38 0.99 -18.63
C HIS A 245 -11.24 0.11 -19.55
N GLU A 246 -11.81 -0.96 -19.03
CA GLU A 246 -12.72 -1.86 -19.76
C GLU A 246 -14.13 -1.27 -19.90
N LYS A 247 -14.39 -0.07 -19.36
CA LYS A 247 -15.69 0.61 -19.37
C LYS A 247 -16.82 -0.26 -18.78
N GLN A 248 -16.49 -1.06 -17.77
CA GLN A 248 -17.47 -1.85 -17.06
C GLN A 248 -18.51 -0.94 -16.39
N ARG A 249 -19.75 -1.41 -16.35
CA ARG A 249 -20.83 -0.68 -15.68
C ARG A 249 -20.72 -0.90 -14.18
N ALA A 250 -21.13 0.09 -13.38
CA ALA A 250 -21.12 -0.02 -11.92
C ALA A 250 -21.85 -1.27 -11.40
N GLY A 251 -22.93 -1.70 -12.07
CA GLY A 251 -23.65 -2.92 -11.69
C GLY A 251 -22.93 -4.25 -11.98
N GLU A 252 -21.80 -4.20 -12.66
CA GLU A 252 -20.95 -5.36 -12.97
C GLU A 252 -19.79 -5.48 -12.00
N LEU A 253 -19.55 -4.45 -11.16
CA LEU A 253 -18.49 -4.45 -10.17
C LEU A 253 -18.87 -5.29 -8.96
N ASP A 254 -17.84 -5.85 -8.34
CA ASP A 254 -17.96 -6.48 -7.04
C ASP A 254 -18.52 -5.47 -6.00
N PRO A 255 -19.47 -5.88 -5.14
CA PRO A 255 -20.04 -5.00 -4.12
C PRO A 255 -19.02 -4.30 -3.24
N GLU A 256 -17.89 -4.93 -2.99
CA GLU A 256 -16.80 -4.35 -2.20
C GLU A 256 -16.09 -3.23 -2.95
N LEU A 257 -15.83 -3.40 -4.24
CA LEU A 257 -15.29 -2.33 -5.08
C LEU A 257 -16.27 -1.17 -5.21
N LEU A 258 -17.58 -1.46 -5.27
CA LEU A 258 -18.61 -0.41 -5.23
C LEU A 258 -18.60 0.35 -3.91
N ALA A 259 -18.46 -0.35 -2.78
CA ALA A 259 -18.34 0.30 -1.47
C ALA A 259 -17.08 1.18 -1.38
N TYR A 260 -15.98 0.72 -1.94
CA TYR A 260 -14.75 1.51 -2.04
C TYR A 260 -14.95 2.78 -2.87
N LEU A 261 -15.61 2.69 -4.03
CA LEU A 261 -15.93 3.83 -4.89
C LEU A 261 -16.95 4.80 -4.26
N ALA A 262 -17.88 4.31 -3.45
CA ALA A 262 -18.90 5.14 -2.81
C ALA A 262 -18.30 6.25 -1.93
N HIS A 263 -17.08 6.07 -1.44
CA HIS A 263 -16.35 7.10 -0.72
C HIS A 263 -16.12 8.37 -1.56
N TYR A 264 -15.93 8.22 -2.86
CA TYR A 264 -15.62 9.32 -3.78
C TYR A 264 -16.84 9.92 -4.47
N VAL A 265 -17.98 9.22 -4.42
CA VAL A 265 -19.22 9.72 -4.99
C VAL A 265 -19.90 10.63 -3.97
N PRO A 266 -20.13 11.94 -4.26
CA PRO A 266 -20.90 12.78 -3.37
C PRO A 266 -22.24 12.12 -3.10
N SER A 267 -22.59 11.92 -1.82
CA SER A 267 -23.97 11.57 -1.47
C SER A 267 -24.85 12.67 -2.07
N SER A 268 -25.65 12.34 -3.09
CA SER A 268 -26.62 13.27 -3.62
C SER A 268 -27.49 13.66 -2.42
N SER A 269 -27.18 14.82 -1.85
CA SER A 269 -28.00 15.44 -0.81
C SER A 269 -29.41 15.44 -1.37
N SER A 270 -30.31 14.78 -0.67
CA SER A 270 -31.76 14.86 -0.84
C SER A 270 -32.20 16.27 -0.46
N GLU A 271 -31.66 17.28 -1.15
CA GLU A 271 -32.16 18.64 -1.08
C GLU A 271 -33.39 18.74 -1.98
N GLY A 272 -34.51 18.64 -1.29
CA GLY A 272 -35.70 19.41 -1.53
C GLY A 272 -36.09 19.62 -2.97
N CYS A 273 -36.98 18.77 -3.49
CA CYS A 273 -37.94 19.19 -4.51
C CYS A 273 -38.72 20.39 -3.97
N GLY A 274 -38.08 21.58 -3.98
CA GLY A 274 -38.69 22.86 -3.69
C GLY A 274 -39.70 23.15 -4.80
N ARG A 275 -40.98 23.06 -4.44
CA ARG A 275 -42.13 23.50 -5.25
C ARG A 275 -41.80 24.90 -5.86
N MET A 276 -41.79 24.96 -7.18
CA MET A 276 -41.93 26.23 -7.88
C MET A 276 -43.27 26.89 -7.47
N PRO A 277 -43.28 28.15 -7.05
CA PRO A 277 -44.53 28.90 -6.94
C PRO A 277 -45.09 29.22 -8.34
N ARG A 278 -46.43 29.13 -8.43
CA ARG A 278 -47.21 29.45 -9.63
C ARG A 278 -47.10 30.94 -9.96
#